data_af1fd037d659909fed64675ae7eab6e0
#
_entry.id   af1fd037d659909fed64675ae7eab6e0
#
_cell.length_a   1.000
_cell.length_b   1.000
_cell.length_c   1.000
_cell.angle_alpha   90.00
_cell.angle_beta   90.00
_cell.angle_gamma   90.00
#
_symmetry.space_group_name_H-M   'P 1'
#
loop_
_entity.id
_entity.type
_entity.pdbx_description
1 polymer ?
#
loop_
_entity_poly.entity_id
_entity_poly.type
_entity_poly.pdbx_seq_one_letter_code
_entity_poly.pdbx_strand_id
1 'polypeptide(L)'
;MPLTPEQLARITSHTIDHYDAQAEAFWQGTRDHDVGQNIDALLRWIEGDAPFEILDLGCGPGRDLVTFTQRGHHATGLDGTASFCEMARAHSGCEVWQQSFLRLALPAERFDGIFANASLFHVPTQELPRVLGELHASLRPRGVLFSSNPRGQGE
;
A
#
# COMPACT_ATOMS: atom_id res chain seq x y z
N MET A 1 15.08 16.45 -16.75
CA MET A 1 14.71 17.51 -15.78
C MET A 1 13.72 16.93 -14.76
N PRO A 2 13.89 17.28 -13.50
CA PRO A 2 12.91 16.86 -12.50
C PRO A 2 11.52 17.41 -12.80
N LEU A 3 10.50 16.67 -12.42
CA LEU A 3 9.12 17.10 -12.58
C LEU A 3 8.79 18.22 -11.56
N THR A 4 7.96 19.15 -11.97
CA THR A 4 7.47 20.19 -11.04
C THR A 4 6.42 19.60 -10.08
N PRO A 5 6.16 20.28 -8.93
CA PRO A 5 5.08 19.86 -8.03
C PRO A 5 3.73 19.73 -8.72
N GLU A 6 3.41 20.64 -9.65
CA GLU A 6 2.17 20.58 -10.41
C GLU A 6 2.11 19.37 -11.36
N GLN A 7 3.23 19.04 -12.00
CA GLN A 7 3.33 17.85 -12.85
C GLN A 7 3.19 16.57 -12.03
N LEU A 8 3.84 16.50 -10.88
CA LEU A 8 3.71 15.38 -9.95
C LEU A 8 2.26 15.19 -9.49
N ALA A 9 1.62 16.28 -9.07
CA ALA A 9 0.23 16.25 -8.63
C ALA A 9 -0.71 15.79 -9.76
N ARG A 10 -0.46 16.22 -10.99
CA ARG A 10 -1.26 15.83 -12.16
C ARG A 10 -1.12 14.35 -12.46
N ILE A 11 0.09 13.80 -12.46
CA ILE A 11 0.34 12.39 -12.70
C ILE A 11 -0.37 11.53 -11.64
N THR A 12 -0.22 11.89 -10.37
CA THR A 12 -0.86 11.18 -9.26
C THR A 12 -2.37 11.24 -9.33
N SER A 13 -2.93 12.43 -9.60
CA SER A 13 -4.37 12.61 -9.74
C SER A 13 -4.93 11.78 -10.90
N HIS A 14 -4.23 11.74 -12.03
CA HIS A 14 -4.65 10.94 -13.18
C HIS A 14 -4.68 9.44 -12.84
N THR A 15 -3.68 8.93 -12.14
CA THR A 15 -3.63 7.54 -11.71
C THR A 15 -4.79 7.21 -10.77
N ILE A 16 -5.04 8.07 -9.79
CA ILE A 16 -6.14 7.91 -8.84
C ILE A 16 -7.48 7.92 -9.56
N ASP A 17 -7.70 8.87 -10.45
CA ASP A 17 -8.94 8.99 -11.22
C ASP A 17 -9.19 7.75 -12.08
N HIS A 18 -8.14 7.19 -12.68
CA HIS A 18 -8.24 5.98 -13.49
C HIS A 18 -8.72 4.79 -12.65
N TYR A 19 -8.10 4.55 -11.48
CA TYR A 19 -8.51 3.46 -10.60
C TYR A 19 -9.88 3.71 -10.00
N ASP A 20 -10.21 4.95 -9.65
CA ASP A 20 -11.52 5.30 -9.10
C ASP A 20 -12.64 5.00 -10.09
N ALA A 21 -12.43 5.32 -11.38
CA ALA A 21 -13.39 5.05 -12.44
C ALA A 21 -13.56 3.56 -12.75
N GLN A 22 -12.58 2.71 -12.41
CA GLN A 22 -12.55 1.29 -12.74
C GLN A 22 -12.49 0.38 -11.50
N ALA A 23 -12.84 0.91 -10.32
CA ALA A 23 -12.69 0.19 -9.06
C ALA A 23 -13.37 -1.17 -9.05
N GLU A 24 -14.62 -1.26 -9.52
CA GLU A 24 -15.35 -2.52 -9.54
C GLU A 24 -14.73 -3.52 -10.51
N ALA A 25 -14.35 -3.08 -11.70
CA ALA A 25 -13.69 -3.94 -12.67
C ALA A 25 -12.35 -4.45 -12.15
N PHE A 26 -11.59 -3.60 -11.48
CA PHE A 26 -10.32 -3.98 -10.85
C PHE A 26 -10.56 -5.05 -9.77
N TRP A 27 -11.56 -4.86 -8.91
CA TRP A 27 -11.90 -5.83 -7.88
C TRP A 27 -12.28 -7.19 -8.49
N GLN A 28 -13.16 -7.20 -9.49
CA GLN A 28 -13.56 -8.44 -10.16
C GLN A 28 -12.38 -9.16 -10.80
N GLY A 29 -11.41 -8.41 -11.33
CA GLY A 29 -10.23 -8.97 -11.97
C GLY A 29 -9.13 -9.44 -11.00
N THR A 30 -9.11 -8.97 -9.77
CA THR A 30 -8.00 -9.23 -8.83
C THR A 30 -8.38 -9.94 -7.55
N ARG A 31 -9.67 -9.99 -7.19
CA ARG A 31 -10.11 -10.53 -5.89
C ARG A 31 -9.67 -11.96 -5.63
N ASP A 32 -9.53 -12.76 -6.67
CA ASP A 32 -9.16 -14.18 -6.58
C ASP A 32 -7.67 -14.42 -6.81
N HIS A 33 -6.88 -13.37 -7.02
CA HIS A 33 -5.43 -13.51 -7.15
C HIS A 33 -4.83 -13.95 -5.82
N ASP A 34 -3.95 -14.95 -5.89
CA ASP A 34 -3.25 -15.45 -4.71
C ASP A 34 -1.89 -14.78 -4.59
N VAL A 35 -1.71 -13.97 -3.56
CA VAL A 35 -0.43 -13.35 -3.21
C VAL A 35 0.12 -13.89 -1.88
N GLY A 36 -0.35 -15.06 -1.47
CA GLY A 36 0.08 -15.69 -0.22
C GLY A 36 1.59 -15.79 -0.09
N GLN A 37 2.29 -16.08 -1.18
CA GLN A 37 3.75 -16.14 -1.20
C GLN A 37 4.38 -14.80 -0.81
N ASN A 38 3.83 -13.69 -1.29
CA ASN A 38 4.32 -12.35 -0.98
C ASN A 38 4.02 -11.98 0.48
N ILE A 39 2.83 -12.32 0.96
CA ILE A 39 2.46 -12.12 2.37
C ILE A 39 3.38 -12.94 3.27
N ASP A 40 3.63 -14.19 2.94
CA ASP A 40 4.55 -15.04 3.68
C ASP A 40 5.97 -14.47 3.69
N ALA A 41 6.42 -13.88 2.59
CA ALA A 41 7.74 -13.25 2.50
C ALA A 41 7.86 -12.07 3.47
N LEU A 42 6.82 -11.23 3.59
CA LEU A 42 6.82 -10.16 4.59
C LEU A 42 6.86 -10.73 6.01
N LEU A 43 5.91 -11.59 6.34
CA LEU A 43 5.72 -12.08 7.71
C LEU A 43 6.93 -12.87 8.23
N ARG A 44 7.60 -13.60 7.35
CA ARG A 44 8.78 -14.41 7.71
C ARG A 44 9.89 -13.59 8.32
N TRP A 45 10.07 -12.36 7.86
CA TRP A 45 11.21 -11.53 8.25
C TRP A 45 10.90 -10.58 9.41
N ILE A 46 9.65 -10.50 9.84
CA ILE A 46 9.31 -9.70 11.02
C ILE A 46 9.73 -10.46 12.26
N GLU A 47 10.56 -9.81 13.09
CA GLU A 47 11.02 -10.36 14.35
C GLU A 47 9.96 -10.18 15.44
N GLY A 48 9.92 -11.09 16.42
CA GLY A 48 9.00 -11.04 17.54
C GLY A 48 7.80 -11.95 17.33
N ASP A 49 6.77 -11.74 18.14
CA ASP A 49 5.60 -12.59 18.19
C ASP A 49 4.36 -11.88 17.61
N ALA A 50 3.55 -12.65 16.86
CA ALA A 50 2.25 -12.19 16.39
C ALA A 50 1.30 -11.89 17.57
N PRO A 51 0.31 -11.01 17.41
CA PRO A 51 -0.07 -10.34 16.18
C PRO A 51 0.85 -9.17 15.81
N PHE A 52 1.05 -8.97 14.51
CA PHE A 52 1.82 -7.84 14.01
C PHE A 52 0.91 -6.69 13.55
N GLU A 53 1.42 -5.47 13.65
CA GLU A 53 0.81 -4.27 13.07
C GLU A 53 1.32 -4.10 11.65
N ILE A 54 0.43 -4.23 10.67
CA ILE A 54 0.77 -4.22 9.24
C ILE A 54 0.10 -3.04 8.55
N LEU A 55 0.87 -2.31 7.75
CA LEU A 55 0.33 -1.33 6.81
C LEU A 55 0.30 -1.95 5.41
N ASP A 56 -0.87 -2.03 4.81
CA ASP A 56 -1.03 -2.42 3.41
C ASP A 56 -1.03 -1.14 2.55
N LEU A 57 0.13 -0.83 1.99
CA LEU A 57 0.36 0.39 1.22
C LEU A 57 -0.09 0.20 -0.22
N GLY A 58 -1.12 0.93 -0.61
CA GLY A 58 -1.80 0.69 -1.88
C GLY A 58 -2.73 -0.52 -1.77
N CYS A 59 -3.60 -0.51 -0.75
CA CYS A 59 -4.41 -1.68 -0.39
C CYS A 59 -5.49 -2.03 -1.42
N GLY A 60 -5.79 -1.13 -2.35
CA GLY A 60 -6.86 -1.35 -3.32
C GLY A 60 -8.18 -1.70 -2.64
N PRO A 61 -8.97 -2.61 -3.23
CA PRO A 61 -10.26 -3.03 -2.67
C PRO A 61 -10.19 -3.85 -1.37
N GLY A 62 -8.99 -4.15 -0.85
CA GLY A 62 -8.84 -4.73 0.48
C GLY A 62 -8.68 -6.25 0.54
N ARG A 63 -8.35 -6.92 -0.57
CA ARG A 63 -8.12 -8.37 -0.58
C ARG A 63 -7.09 -8.81 0.45
N ASP A 64 -5.96 -8.12 0.49
CA ASP A 64 -4.85 -8.50 1.36
C ASP A 64 -5.08 -8.11 2.82
N LEU A 65 -5.84 -7.04 3.06
CA LEU A 65 -6.30 -6.69 4.41
C LEU A 65 -7.12 -7.83 5.02
N VAL A 66 -8.01 -8.44 4.23
CA VAL A 66 -8.77 -9.61 4.66
C VAL A 66 -7.84 -10.75 5.03
N THR A 67 -6.85 -11.04 4.19
CA THR A 67 -5.90 -12.12 4.42
C THR A 67 -5.08 -11.90 5.70
N PHE A 68 -4.55 -10.71 5.91
CA PHE A 68 -3.80 -10.39 7.14
C PHE A 68 -4.67 -10.56 8.38
N THR A 69 -5.91 -10.10 8.31
CA THR A 69 -6.87 -10.23 9.42
C THR A 69 -7.18 -11.70 9.71
N GLN A 70 -7.40 -12.50 8.68
CA GLN A 70 -7.64 -13.95 8.82
C GLN A 70 -6.45 -14.67 9.45
N ARG A 71 -5.24 -14.18 9.23
CA ARG A 71 -4.02 -14.73 9.85
C ARG A 71 -3.77 -14.18 11.26
N GLY A 72 -4.67 -13.37 11.80
CA GLY A 72 -4.62 -12.90 13.18
C GLY A 72 -3.81 -11.62 13.40
N HIS A 73 -3.43 -10.91 12.33
CA HIS A 73 -2.70 -9.66 12.44
C HIS A 73 -3.62 -8.45 12.42
N HIS A 74 -3.11 -7.31 12.87
CA HIS A 74 -3.81 -6.02 12.82
C HIS A 74 -3.36 -5.26 11.58
N ALA A 75 -4.22 -5.17 10.57
CA ALA A 75 -3.90 -4.52 9.32
C ALA A 75 -4.60 -3.18 9.20
N THR A 76 -3.87 -2.21 8.68
CA THR A 76 -4.38 -0.89 8.29
C THR A 76 -4.13 -0.72 6.80
N GLY A 77 -5.13 -0.27 6.05
CA GLY A 77 -4.98 0.00 4.62
C GLY A 77 -4.66 1.46 4.36
N LEU A 78 -4.02 1.71 3.23
CA LEU A 78 -3.80 3.06 2.72
C LEU A 78 -3.91 3.02 1.20
N ASP A 79 -4.70 3.90 0.65
CA ASP A 79 -4.85 4.05 -0.80
C ASP A 79 -5.25 5.48 -1.15
N GLY A 80 -4.88 5.92 -2.34
CA GLY A 80 -5.25 7.25 -2.83
C GLY A 80 -6.63 7.31 -3.50
N THR A 81 -7.23 6.16 -3.79
CA THR A 81 -8.45 6.04 -4.56
C THR A 81 -9.64 5.89 -3.62
N ALA A 82 -10.57 6.87 -3.64
CA ALA A 82 -11.71 6.91 -2.72
C ALA A 82 -12.58 5.65 -2.81
N SER A 83 -12.89 5.19 -4.03
CA SER A 83 -13.70 3.98 -4.24
C SER A 83 -13.04 2.74 -3.65
N PHE A 84 -11.71 2.61 -3.80
CA PHE A 84 -10.96 1.50 -3.21
C PHE A 84 -11.02 1.54 -1.68
N CYS A 85 -10.87 2.73 -1.09
CA CYS A 85 -10.94 2.87 0.36
C CYS A 85 -12.31 2.43 0.90
N GLU A 86 -13.39 2.81 0.24
CA GLU A 86 -14.74 2.37 0.62
C GLU A 86 -14.88 0.85 0.51
N MET A 87 -14.44 0.27 -0.61
CA MET A 87 -14.48 -1.17 -0.83
C MET A 87 -13.64 -1.91 0.20
N ALA A 88 -12.44 -1.42 0.47
CA ALA A 88 -11.52 -2.04 1.42
C ALA A 88 -12.11 -2.06 2.84
N ARG A 89 -12.74 -0.97 3.27
CA ARG A 89 -13.42 -0.92 4.57
C ARG A 89 -14.58 -1.92 4.63
N ALA A 90 -15.37 -2.00 3.56
CA ALA A 90 -16.51 -2.91 3.49
C ALA A 90 -16.07 -4.38 3.49
N HIS A 91 -15.02 -4.71 2.72
CA HIS A 91 -14.55 -6.09 2.60
C HIS A 91 -13.81 -6.59 3.84
N SER A 92 -13.00 -5.73 4.48
CA SER A 92 -12.07 -6.15 5.53
C SER A 92 -12.51 -5.78 6.94
N GLY A 93 -13.30 -4.72 7.08
CA GLY A 93 -13.59 -4.14 8.40
C GLY A 93 -12.39 -3.43 9.03
N CYS A 94 -11.27 -3.31 8.31
CA CYS A 94 -10.08 -2.64 8.80
C CYS A 94 -10.18 -1.12 8.68
N GLU A 95 -9.36 -0.42 9.46
CA GLU A 95 -9.13 1.01 9.25
C GLU A 95 -8.42 1.21 7.91
N VAL A 96 -8.87 2.18 7.12
CA VAL A 96 -8.28 2.49 5.82
C VAL A 96 -8.13 4.00 5.72
N TRP A 97 -6.92 4.45 5.40
CA TRP A 97 -6.58 5.85 5.24
C TRP A 97 -6.54 6.21 3.76
N GLN A 98 -7.26 7.25 3.38
CA GLN A 98 -7.18 7.78 2.03
C GLN A 98 -6.08 8.84 1.98
N GLN A 99 -4.94 8.47 1.41
CA GLN A 99 -3.78 9.36 1.29
C GLN A 99 -3.10 9.16 -0.06
N SER A 100 -2.59 10.24 -0.63
CA SER A 100 -1.68 10.17 -1.78
C SER A 100 -0.26 9.81 -1.30
N PHE A 101 0.46 9.01 -2.08
CA PHE A 101 1.86 8.69 -1.80
C PHE A 101 2.77 9.95 -1.82
N LEU A 102 2.32 11.01 -2.49
CA LEU A 102 3.05 12.28 -2.50
C LEU A 102 2.80 13.12 -1.24
N ARG A 103 1.82 12.77 -0.41
CA ARG A 103 1.44 13.51 0.80
C ARG A 103 1.09 12.53 1.91
N LEU A 104 2.04 11.69 2.27
CA LEU A 104 1.84 10.72 3.34
C LEU A 104 1.86 11.42 4.71
N ALA A 105 0.94 11.00 5.57
CA ALA A 105 0.87 11.41 6.97
C ALA A 105 0.80 10.15 7.82
N LEU A 106 1.96 9.57 8.10
CA LEU A 106 2.06 8.30 8.80
C LEU A 106 2.55 8.51 10.25
N PRO A 107 1.95 7.80 11.22
CA PRO A 107 2.46 7.85 12.58
C PRO A 107 3.85 7.20 12.65
N ALA A 108 4.71 7.77 13.52
CA ALA A 108 6.06 7.26 13.71
C ALA A 108 6.05 5.92 14.47
N GLU A 109 6.93 5.01 14.09
CA GLU A 109 7.15 3.74 14.75
C GLU A 109 5.85 2.98 15.07
N ARG A 110 4.97 2.91 14.10
CA ARG A 110 3.62 2.35 14.25
C ARG A 110 3.52 0.91 13.78
N PHE A 111 4.26 0.54 12.73
CA PHE A 111 4.08 -0.73 12.05
C PHE A 111 5.26 -1.66 12.23
N ASP A 112 4.97 -2.95 12.40
CA ASP A 112 5.97 -4.02 12.35
C ASP A 112 6.34 -4.36 10.91
N GLY A 113 5.39 -4.25 10.00
CA GLY A 113 5.59 -4.52 8.59
C GLY A 113 4.80 -3.58 7.69
N ILE A 114 5.37 -3.27 6.54
CA ILE A 114 4.68 -2.54 5.47
C ILE A 114 4.67 -3.43 4.24
N PHE A 115 3.47 -3.67 3.71
CA PHE A 115 3.23 -4.48 2.53
C PHE A 115 2.93 -3.58 1.34
N ALA A 116 3.90 -3.40 0.46
CA ALA A 116 3.76 -2.58 -0.75
C ALA A 116 3.74 -3.49 -1.98
N ASN A 117 2.67 -4.25 -2.14
CA ASN A 117 2.52 -5.20 -3.21
C ASN A 117 2.01 -4.52 -4.48
N ALA A 118 2.87 -4.38 -5.47
CA ALA A 118 2.58 -3.75 -6.75
C ALA A 118 2.01 -2.32 -6.58
N SER A 119 2.63 -1.51 -5.74
CA SER A 119 2.15 -0.15 -5.45
C SER A 119 3.20 0.94 -5.59
N LEU A 120 4.43 0.71 -5.13
CA LEU A 120 5.48 1.74 -5.16
C LEU A 120 5.89 2.18 -6.57
N PHE A 121 5.64 1.37 -7.58
CA PHE A 121 5.96 1.75 -8.96
C PHE A 121 5.10 2.92 -9.47
N HIS A 122 3.99 3.24 -8.78
CA HIS A 122 3.19 4.43 -9.09
C HIS A 122 3.84 5.72 -8.59
N VAL A 123 4.86 5.63 -7.72
CA VAL A 123 5.57 6.80 -7.22
C VAL A 123 6.57 7.27 -8.28
N PRO A 124 6.53 8.56 -8.69
CA PRO A 124 7.57 9.10 -9.57
C PRO A 124 8.96 8.89 -8.98
N THR A 125 9.92 8.50 -9.82
CA THR A 125 11.26 8.10 -9.38
C THR A 125 11.93 9.15 -8.49
N GLN A 126 11.76 10.43 -8.81
CA GLN A 126 12.36 11.52 -8.03
C GLN A 126 11.80 11.63 -6.60
N GLU A 127 10.57 11.15 -6.36
CA GLU A 127 9.93 11.18 -5.06
C GLU A 127 10.16 9.91 -4.24
N LEU A 128 10.64 8.86 -4.86
CA LEU A 128 10.81 7.56 -4.21
C LEU A 128 11.70 7.61 -2.96
N PRO A 129 12.87 8.29 -2.97
CA PRO A 129 13.69 8.37 -1.76
C PRO A 129 12.96 9.02 -0.59
N ARG A 130 12.17 10.06 -0.82
CA ARG A 130 11.38 10.71 0.22
C ARG A 130 10.30 9.76 0.76
N VAL A 131 9.57 9.10 -0.14
CA VAL A 131 8.52 8.15 0.25
C VAL A 131 9.12 7.02 1.08
N LEU A 132 10.23 6.42 0.64
CA LEU A 132 10.91 5.37 1.40
C LEU A 132 11.35 5.84 2.77
N GLY A 133 11.83 7.08 2.89
CA GLY A 133 12.18 7.68 4.18
C GLY A 133 10.98 7.82 5.12
N GLU A 134 9.84 8.24 4.60
CA GLU A 134 8.60 8.34 5.37
C GLU A 134 8.09 6.97 5.83
N LEU A 135 8.18 5.96 4.95
CA LEU A 135 7.82 4.58 5.31
C LEU A 135 8.76 4.04 6.40
N HIS A 136 10.05 4.28 6.26
CA HIS A 136 11.03 3.88 7.25
C HIS A 136 10.73 4.50 8.63
N ALA A 137 10.37 5.78 8.66
CA ALA A 137 10.03 6.47 9.91
C ALA A 137 8.78 5.90 10.59
N SER A 138 7.86 5.31 9.83
CA SER A 138 6.65 4.70 10.38
C SER A 138 6.85 3.24 10.82
N LEU A 139 7.96 2.62 10.46
CA LEU A 139 8.30 1.28 10.92
C LEU A 139 8.88 1.34 12.34
N ARG A 140 8.49 0.36 13.16
CA ARG A 140 9.16 0.11 14.43
C ARG A 140 10.60 -0.35 14.20
N PRO A 141 11.49 -0.23 15.19
CA PRO A 141 12.83 -0.80 15.08
C PRO A 141 12.76 -2.27 14.64
N ARG A 142 13.56 -2.63 13.65
CA ARG A 142 13.58 -3.97 13.02
C ARG A 142 12.31 -4.31 12.23
N GLY A 143 11.45 -3.33 11.96
CA GLY A 143 10.32 -3.51 11.07
C GLY A 143 10.75 -3.81 9.64
N VAL A 144 9.86 -4.40 8.86
CA VAL A 144 10.17 -4.92 7.52
C VAL A 144 9.29 -4.24 6.48
N LEU A 145 9.91 -3.77 5.41
CA LEU A 145 9.21 -3.34 4.21
C LEU A 145 9.33 -4.44 3.16
N PHE A 146 8.19 -4.92 2.68
CA PHE A 146 8.12 -5.74 1.47
C PHE A 146 7.65 -4.89 0.31
N SER A 147 8.30 -4.99 -0.83
CA SER A 147 7.79 -4.40 -2.07
C SER A 147 7.92 -5.36 -3.24
N SER A 148 6.93 -5.32 -4.10
CA SER A 148 6.97 -5.98 -5.40
C SER A 148 6.55 -4.99 -6.46
N ASN A 149 7.18 -5.09 -7.62
CA ASN A 149 6.89 -4.19 -8.73
C ASN A 149 6.85 -5.00 -10.02
N PRO A 150 5.98 -4.64 -10.99
CA PRO A 150 6.01 -5.28 -12.29
C PRO A 150 7.33 -5.01 -12.99
N ARG A 151 7.76 -5.95 -13.82
CA ARG A 151 8.92 -5.75 -14.70
C ARG A 151 8.52 -4.81 -15.83
N GLY A 152 9.37 -3.84 -16.13
CA GLY A 152 9.12 -2.89 -17.20
C GLY A 152 10.20 -1.82 -17.26
N GLN A 153 10.08 -0.94 -18.25
CA GLN A 153 10.93 0.23 -18.42
C GLN A 153 10.06 1.48 -18.32
N GLY A 154 10.62 2.53 -17.72
CA GLY A 154 9.93 3.80 -17.52
C GLY A 154 9.07 3.84 -16.25
N GLU A 155 8.31 4.93 -16.13
CA GLU A 155 7.49 5.24 -14.97
C GLU A 155 6.00 5.14 -15.28
#